data_5d1dec8c7602e11ea5c7262c4a6f161e
#
_entry.id   5d1dec8c7602e11ea5c7262c4a6f161e
#
_cell.length_a   1.000
_cell.length_b   1.000
_cell.length_c   1.000
_cell.angle_alpha   90.00
_cell.angle_beta   90.00
_cell.angle_gamma   90.00
#
_symmetry.space_group_name_H-M   'P 1'
#
loop_
_entity.id
_entity.type
_entity.pdbx_description
1 polymer ?
#
loop_
_entity_poly.entity_id
_entity_poly.type
_entity_poly.pdbx_seq_one_letter_code
_entity_poly.pdbx_strand_id
1 'polypeptide(L)'
;THPNVVNASDLNEMPENALYVEGSAITRLMMGTAALQRVRSNRVLMIIDDHEIEMFANDTINAVSAARATYGLDCSKVVKLDPSLRMTAEFMKSGRAAGEIEGLDRIRAVLDENQGTFDAVAIASVIEVDDDYHEGYFHCDGEMINPWGGVEAMLTHAVSMLYEIPAAHSPMLESQKVANFDLGVVDPRLAAEAVSLTFI
;
A
#
# COMPACT_ATOMS: atom_id res chain seq x y z
N THR A 1 8.94 -6.24 4.12
CA THR A 1 9.04 -4.77 3.99
C THR A 1 7.80 -4.23 3.32
N HIS A 2 7.42 -3.06 3.72
CA HIS A 2 6.28 -2.34 3.16
C HIS A 2 6.57 -1.93 1.70
N PRO A 3 5.61 -1.98 0.76
CA PRO A 3 5.81 -1.60 -0.64
C PRO A 3 6.39 -0.21 -0.85
N ASN A 4 6.04 0.76 -0.02
CA ASN A 4 6.56 2.13 -0.13
C ASN A 4 7.99 2.32 0.35
N VAL A 5 8.58 1.34 1.00
CA VAL A 5 9.98 1.36 1.43
C VAL A 5 10.89 0.77 0.35
N VAL A 6 10.30 -0.02 -0.55
CA VAL A 6 11.00 -0.66 -1.66
C VAL A 6 10.42 -0.09 -2.95
N ASN A 7 11.14 0.79 -3.57
CA ASN A 7 10.73 1.38 -4.84
C ASN A 7 10.93 0.40 -6.01
N ALA A 8 10.43 0.76 -7.18
CA ALA A 8 10.52 -0.08 -8.37
C ALA A 8 11.97 -0.44 -8.75
N SER A 9 12.93 0.46 -8.49
CA SER A 9 14.35 0.21 -8.74
C SER A 9 14.88 -0.89 -7.84
N ASP A 10 14.56 -0.85 -6.54
CA ASP A 10 14.99 -1.87 -5.58
C ASP A 10 14.40 -3.24 -5.92
N LEU A 11 13.15 -3.29 -6.38
CA LEU A 11 12.52 -4.54 -6.82
C LEU A 11 13.23 -5.14 -8.05
N ASN A 12 13.67 -4.30 -8.98
CA ASN A 12 14.42 -4.74 -10.16
C ASN A 12 15.84 -5.23 -9.82
N GLU A 13 16.46 -4.67 -8.79
CA GLU A 13 17.81 -5.03 -8.34
C GLU A 13 17.82 -6.21 -7.35
N MET A 14 16.66 -6.73 -6.97
CA MET A 14 16.58 -7.87 -6.05
C MET A 14 17.18 -9.13 -6.69
N PRO A 15 18.00 -9.90 -5.94
CA PRO A 15 18.48 -11.20 -6.40
C PRO A 15 17.33 -12.15 -6.76
N GLU A 16 17.55 -13.02 -7.75
CA GLU A 16 16.53 -13.98 -8.22
C GLU A 16 15.93 -14.87 -7.12
N ASN A 17 16.67 -15.11 -6.05
CA ASN A 17 16.21 -15.89 -4.90
C ASN A 17 15.59 -15.06 -3.78
N ALA A 18 15.46 -13.74 -3.95
CA ALA A 18 14.79 -12.89 -2.99
C ALA A 18 13.27 -13.05 -3.10
N LEU A 19 12.59 -12.93 -1.96
CA LEU A 19 11.15 -12.89 -1.86
C LEU A 19 10.74 -11.57 -1.20
N TYR A 20 9.80 -10.90 -1.82
CA TYR A 20 9.19 -9.71 -1.27
C TYR A 20 7.91 -10.10 -0.54
N VAL A 21 7.83 -9.81 0.75
CA VAL A 21 6.71 -10.21 1.61
C VAL A 21 6.33 -9.09 2.58
N GLU A 22 5.11 -9.09 3.03
CA GLU A 22 4.64 -8.19 4.08
C GLU A 22 5.40 -8.46 5.40
N GLY A 23 5.67 -7.38 6.18
CA GLY A 23 6.57 -7.43 7.34
C GLY A 23 6.15 -8.40 8.45
N SER A 24 4.85 -8.59 8.69
CA SER A 24 4.36 -9.56 9.68
C SER A 24 4.68 -11.00 9.29
N ALA A 25 4.74 -11.31 7.98
CA ALA A 25 5.13 -12.62 7.48
C ALA A 25 6.59 -12.95 7.86
N ILE A 26 7.49 -11.96 7.80
CA ILE A 26 8.90 -12.14 8.22
C ILE A 26 8.98 -12.43 9.72
N THR A 27 8.25 -11.67 10.53
CA THR A 27 8.20 -11.89 11.99
C THR A 27 7.72 -13.31 12.32
N ARG A 28 6.65 -13.76 11.71
CA ARG A 28 6.10 -15.10 11.90
C ARG A 28 7.04 -16.20 11.42
N LEU A 29 7.76 -15.96 10.30
CA LEU A 29 8.81 -16.87 9.82
C LEU A 29 9.93 -17.01 10.86
N MET A 30 10.42 -15.90 11.42
CA MET A 30 11.45 -15.91 12.46
C MET A 30 11.00 -16.59 13.74
N MET A 31 9.71 -16.48 14.08
CA MET A 31 9.10 -17.17 15.23
C MET A 31 8.80 -18.66 14.96
N GLY A 32 8.97 -19.12 13.75
CA GLY A 32 8.65 -20.50 13.35
C GLY A 32 7.14 -20.81 13.30
N THR A 33 6.30 -19.78 13.26
CA THR A 33 4.83 -19.94 13.21
C THR A 33 4.27 -19.87 11.80
N ALA A 34 5.09 -19.50 10.81
CA ALA A 34 4.74 -19.49 9.39
C ALA A 34 5.89 -20.02 8.55
N ALA A 35 5.58 -20.47 7.36
CA ALA A 35 6.56 -20.82 6.32
C ALA A 35 6.24 -20.04 5.04
N LEU A 36 7.27 -19.76 4.26
CA LEU A 36 7.13 -19.12 2.95
C LEU A 36 7.24 -20.18 1.86
N GLN A 37 6.30 -20.16 0.95
CA GLN A 37 6.32 -21.00 -0.25
C GLN A 37 6.36 -20.11 -1.48
N ARG A 38 7.34 -20.34 -2.35
CA ARG A 38 7.37 -19.67 -3.64
C ARG A 38 6.22 -20.17 -4.51
N VAL A 39 5.41 -19.25 -4.99
CA VAL A 39 4.30 -19.53 -5.90
C VAL A 39 4.54 -18.80 -7.23
N ARG A 40 3.91 -19.27 -8.28
CA ARG A 40 3.96 -18.59 -9.58
C ARG A 40 3.15 -17.29 -9.56
N SER A 41 1.98 -17.35 -8.96
CA SER A 41 1.08 -16.22 -8.77
C SER A 41 0.17 -16.52 -7.57
N ASN A 42 -0.21 -15.46 -6.85
CA ASN A 42 -1.32 -15.52 -5.90
C ASN A 42 -2.60 -15.09 -6.61
N ARG A 43 -3.73 -15.65 -6.22
CA ARG A 43 -5.05 -15.09 -6.58
C ARG A 43 -5.25 -13.84 -5.72
N VAL A 44 -5.30 -12.69 -6.35
CA VAL A 44 -5.39 -11.40 -5.64
C VAL A 44 -6.83 -10.91 -5.65
N LEU A 45 -7.35 -10.60 -4.46
CA LEU A 45 -8.55 -9.78 -4.31
C LEU A 45 -8.11 -8.32 -4.21
N MET A 46 -8.60 -7.47 -5.11
CA MET A 46 -8.34 -6.04 -5.06
C MET A 46 -9.52 -5.32 -4.39
N ILE A 47 -9.23 -4.51 -3.38
CA ILE A 47 -10.20 -3.64 -2.69
C ILE A 47 -9.78 -2.21 -2.97
N ILE A 48 -10.68 -1.41 -3.51
CA ILE A 48 -10.44 -0.01 -3.87
C ILE A 48 -11.46 0.86 -3.13
N ASP A 49 -10.98 1.87 -2.43
CA ASP A 49 -11.87 2.86 -1.84
C ASP A 49 -12.65 3.63 -2.90
N ASP A 50 -13.87 4.02 -2.59
CA ASP A 50 -14.60 5.00 -3.36
C ASP A 50 -13.94 6.38 -3.13
N HIS A 51 -13.43 6.97 -4.20
CA HIS A 51 -12.73 8.24 -4.15
C HIS A 51 -13.63 9.36 -4.68
N GLU A 52 -13.63 10.51 -4.00
CA GLU A 52 -14.40 11.68 -4.44
C GLU A 52 -14.02 12.14 -5.86
N ILE A 53 -12.76 11.96 -6.23
CA ILE A 53 -12.27 12.18 -7.60
C ILE A 53 -12.29 10.83 -8.32
N GLU A 54 -13.33 10.60 -9.11
CA GLU A 54 -13.55 9.34 -9.84
C GLU A 54 -12.34 8.91 -10.69
N MET A 55 -11.57 9.87 -11.19
CA MET A 55 -10.37 9.60 -11.98
C MET A 55 -9.37 8.73 -11.21
N PHE A 56 -9.11 9.02 -9.92
CA PHE A 56 -8.13 8.27 -9.15
C PHE A 56 -8.56 6.82 -8.88
N ALA A 57 -9.85 6.59 -8.62
CA ALA A 57 -10.39 5.24 -8.53
C ALA A 57 -10.27 4.49 -9.86
N ASN A 58 -10.56 5.17 -10.98
CA ASN A 58 -10.44 4.59 -12.32
C ASN A 58 -8.98 4.29 -12.69
N ASP A 59 -8.03 5.12 -12.30
CA ASP A 59 -6.60 4.88 -12.53
C ASP A 59 -6.12 3.63 -11.79
N THR A 60 -6.60 3.41 -10.59
CA THR A 60 -6.32 2.16 -9.85
C THR A 60 -6.88 0.93 -10.56
N ILE A 61 -8.11 1.00 -11.09
CA ILE A 61 -8.70 -0.08 -11.89
C ILE A 61 -7.91 -0.32 -13.16
N ASN A 62 -7.45 0.75 -13.82
CA ASN A 62 -6.61 0.68 -15.02
C ASN A 62 -5.26 0.03 -14.70
N ALA A 63 -4.64 0.37 -13.56
CA ALA A 63 -3.39 -0.24 -13.10
C ALA A 63 -3.55 -1.76 -12.90
N VAL A 64 -4.64 -2.21 -12.29
CA VAL A 64 -4.96 -3.65 -12.16
C VAL A 64 -5.12 -4.30 -13.53
N SER A 65 -5.83 -3.65 -14.45
CA SER A 65 -6.03 -4.15 -15.80
C SER A 65 -4.71 -4.24 -16.58
N ALA A 66 -3.85 -3.25 -16.45
CA ALA A 66 -2.51 -3.24 -17.04
C ALA A 66 -1.63 -4.35 -16.46
N ALA A 67 -1.64 -4.55 -15.14
CA ALA A 67 -0.87 -5.61 -14.49
C ALA A 67 -1.34 -7.01 -14.91
N ARG A 68 -2.65 -7.21 -15.11
CA ARG A 68 -3.19 -8.45 -15.68
C ARG A 68 -2.67 -8.70 -17.10
N ALA A 69 -2.62 -7.66 -17.92
CA ALA A 69 -2.20 -7.76 -19.31
C ALA A 69 -0.66 -7.94 -19.46
N THR A 70 0.13 -7.30 -18.62
CA THR A 70 1.60 -7.25 -18.76
C THR A 70 2.31 -8.31 -17.94
N TYR A 71 1.88 -8.53 -16.71
CA TYR A 71 2.52 -9.44 -15.77
C TYR A 71 1.74 -10.74 -15.53
N GLY A 72 0.54 -10.86 -16.08
CA GLY A 72 -0.34 -11.99 -15.83
C GLY A 72 -0.83 -12.05 -14.39
N LEU A 73 -1.08 -10.88 -13.77
CA LEU A 73 -1.64 -10.81 -12.43
C LEU A 73 -2.97 -11.60 -12.38
N ASP A 74 -3.06 -12.55 -11.47
CA ASP A 74 -4.29 -13.29 -11.21
C ASP A 74 -5.19 -12.49 -10.25
N CYS A 75 -5.88 -11.50 -10.79
CA CYS A 75 -6.86 -10.69 -10.09
C CYS A 75 -8.20 -10.76 -10.84
N SER A 76 -9.07 -11.67 -10.39
CA SER A 76 -10.38 -11.88 -11.02
C SER A 76 -11.46 -10.96 -10.47
N LYS A 77 -11.23 -10.34 -9.31
CA LYS A 77 -12.22 -9.53 -8.64
C LYS A 77 -11.62 -8.24 -8.09
N VAL A 78 -12.31 -7.14 -8.39
CA VAL A 78 -12.09 -5.83 -7.80
C VAL A 78 -13.36 -5.46 -7.05
N VAL A 79 -13.24 -5.06 -5.79
CA VAL A 79 -14.36 -4.62 -4.95
C VAL A 79 -14.15 -3.15 -4.63
N LYS A 80 -15.13 -2.34 -4.97
CA LYS A 80 -15.18 -0.94 -4.55
C LYS A 80 -15.77 -0.86 -3.15
N LEU A 81 -15.10 -0.20 -2.25
CA LEU A 81 -15.50 -0.05 -0.85
C LEU A 81 -16.25 1.27 -0.66
N ASP A 82 -17.53 1.18 -0.35
CA ASP A 82 -18.41 2.31 -0.08
C ASP A 82 -19.19 2.04 1.21
N PRO A 83 -19.09 2.90 2.22
CA PRO A 83 -18.21 4.07 2.32
C PRO A 83 -16.71 3.67 2.43
N SER A 84 -15.84 4.58 2.01
CA SER A 84 -14.38 4.41 2.02
C SER A 84 -13.80 4.24 3.43
N LEU A 85 -12.58 3.70 3.50
CA LEU A 85 -11.79 3.81 4.73
C LEU A 85 -11.49 5.28 5.02
N ARG A 86 -11.24 5.57 6.26
CA ARG A 86 -10.59 6.81 6.65
C ARG A 86 -9.30 6.47 7.36
N MET A 87 -8.21 6.92 6.78
CA MET A 87 -6.88 6.73 7.35
C MET A 87 -6.18 8.07 7.47
N THR A 88 -5.65 8.35 8.64
CA THR A 88 -4.91 9.58 8.93
C THR A 88 -3.54 9.23 9.48
N ALA A 89 -2.52 9.86 8.96
CA ALA A 89 -1.15 9.69 9.46
C ALA A 89 -0.88 10.66 10.62
N GLU A 90 -0.17 10.18 11.63
CA GLU A 90 0.21 10.95 12.79
C GLU A 90 1.65 10.67 13.22
N PHE A 91 2.34 11.71 13.69
CA PHE A 91 3.65 11.55 14.31
C PHE A 91 3.51 11.38 15.82
N MET A 92 3.97 10.25 16.30
CA MET A 92 4.01 9.96 17.73
C MET A 92 5.11 10.75 18.42
N LYS A 93 4.95 11.04 19.71
CA LYS A 93 5.99 11.67 20.55
C LYS A 93 7.31 10.89 20.58
N SER A 94 7.27 9.61 20.23
CA SER A 94 8.44 8.74 20.10
C SER A 94 9.26 8.98 18.80
N GLY A 95 8.79 9.86 17.90
CA GLY A 95 9.37 10.06 16.57
C GLY A 95 8.98 9.00 15.56
N ARG A 96 7.99 8.15 15.85
CA ARG A 96 7.47 7.15 14.92
C ARG A 96 6.26 7.71 14.19
N ALA A 97 6.11 7.37 12.91
CA ALA A 97 4.87 7.53 12.21
C ALA A 97 3.89 6.42 12.62
N ALA A 98 2.65 6.79 12.82
CA ALA A 98 1.53 5.90 13.09
C ALA A 98 0.27 6.53 12.48
N GLY A 99 -0.91 6.24 12.99
CA GLY A 99 -2.13 6.88 12.54
C GLY A 99 -3.37 6.18 13.06
N GLU A 100 -4.49 6.61 12.53
CA GLU A 100 -5.79 6.01 12.83
C GLU A 100 -6.38 5.40 11.56
N ILE A 101 -7.12 4.31 11.73
CA ILE A 101 -7.84 3.62 10.66
C ILE A 101 -9.27 3.39 11.09
N GLU A 102 -10.20 4.03 10.41
CA GLU A 102 -11.63 3.80 10.59
C GLU A 102 -12.17 2.94 9.44
N GLY A 103 -13.08 2.02 9.73
CA GLY A 103 -13.76 1.19 8.74
C GLY A 103 -13.09 -0.15 8.43
N LEU A 104 -12.21 -0.64 9.29
CA LEU A 104 -11.63 -1.99 9.17
C LEU A 104 -12.69 -3.10 9.15
N ASP A 105 -13.84 -2.90 9.77
CA ASP A 105 -14.98 -3.80 9.73
C ASP A 105 -15.52 -4.00 8.30
N ARG A 106 -15.43 -3.00 7.44
CA ARG A 106 -15.82 -3.08 6.02
C ARG A 106 -14.85 -3.95 5.22
N ILE A 107 -13.54 -3.76 5.44
CA ILE A 107 -12.53 -4.65 4.86
C ILE A 107 -12.81 -6.09 5.29
N ARG A 108 -13.06 -6.31 6.58
CA ARG A 108 -13.39 -7.62 7.11
C ARG A 108 -14.61 -8.21 6.42
N ALA A 109 -15.69 -7.47 6.25
CA ALA A 109 -16.90 -7.94 5.57
C ALA A 109 -16.59 -8.39 4.13
N VAL A 110 -15.83 -7.59 3.37
CA VAL A 110 -15.40 -7.95 2.00
C VAL A 110 -14.57 -9.22 1.99
N LEU A 111 -13.62 -9.36 2.92
CA LEU A 111 -12.76 -10.54 2.99
C LEU A 111 -13.57 -11.79 3.37
N ASP A 112 -14.47 -11.69 4.35
CA ASP A 112 -15.33 -12.80 4.79
C ASP A 112 -16.27 -13.26 3.66
N GLU A 113 -16.85 -12.36 2.90
CA GLU A 113 -17.71 -12.68 1.74
C GLU A 113 -16.96 -13.38 0.59
N ASN A 114 -15.66 -13.16 0.49
CA ASN A 114 -14.85 -13.67 -0.62
C ASN A 114 -13.90 -14.80 -0.22
N GLN A 115 -14.03 -15.35 0.99
CA GLN A 115 -13.17 -16.44 1.47
C GLN A 115 -13.09 -17.59 0.45
N GLY A 116 -11.88 -18.13 0.30
CA GLY A 116 -11.59 -19.24 -0.63
C GLY A 116 -11.42 -18.83 -2.09
N THR A 117 -11.69 -17.56 -2.45
CA THR A 117 -11.52 -17.05 -3.83
C THR A 117 -10.18 -16.36 -4.06
N PHE A 118 -9.45 -16.03 -3.02
CA PHE A 118 -8.17 -15.31 -3.07
C PHE A 118 -7.15 -15.92 -2.11
N ASP A 119 -5.88 -15.66 -2.37
CA ASP A 119 -4.73 -16.07 -1.56
C ASP A 119 -3.94 -14.87 -1.04
N ALA A 120 -4.18 -13.70 -1.60
CA ALA A 120 -3.59 -12.43 -1.21
C ALA A 120 -4.59 -11.29 -1.44
N VAL A 121 -4.40 -10.18 -0.74
CA VAL A 121 -5.23 -8.99 -0.90
C VAL A 121 -4.37 -7.78 -1.21
N ALA A 122 -4.84 -6.95 -2.13
CA ALA A 122 -4.31 -5.62 -2.38
C ALA A 122 -5.40 -4.59 -2.05
N ILE A 123 -5.02 -3.52 -1.37
CA ILE A 123 -5.94 -2.46 -0.95
C ILE A 123 -5.42 -1.14 -1.51
N ALA A 124 -6.26 -0.39 -2.18
CA ALA A 124 -5.98 0.98 -2.57
C ALA A 124 -6.90 1.92 -1.82
N SER A 125 -6.32 2.85 -1.10
CA SER A 125 -7.06 3.83 -0.30
C SER A 125 -6.25 5.09 -0.07
N VAL A 126 -6.92 6.16 0.33
CA VAL A 126 -6.30 7.44 0.66
C VAL A 126 -5.77 7.39 2.09
N ILE A 127 -4.60 7.96 2.30
CA ILE A 127 -4.07 8.29 3.63
C ILE A 127 -3.97 9.80 3.71
N GLU A 128 -4.76 10.39 4.60
CA GLU A 128 -4.71 11.83 4.87
C GLU A 128 -3.43 12.16 5.65
N VAL A 129 -2.64 13.08 5.12
CA VAL A 129 -1.42 13.59 5.74
C VAL A 129 -1.50 15.11 5.77
N ASP A 130 -1.12 15.71 6.88
CA ASP A 130 -1.03 17.17 6.98
C ASP A 130 -0.13 17.75 5.87
N ASP A 131 -0.60 18.82 5.22
CA ASP A 131 0.09 19.44 4.08
C ASP A 131 1.56 19.78 4.39
N ASP A 132 1.85 20.28 5.60
CA ASP A 132 3.22 20.65 6.00
C ASP A 132 4.16 19.43 6.04
N TYR A 133 3.63 18.26 6.46
CA TYR A 133 4.38 17.02 6.45
C TYR A 133 4.53 16.45 5.06
N HIS A 134 3.51 16.56 4.23
CA HIS A 134 3.56 16.12 2.84
C HIS A 134 4.65 16.88 2.08
N GLU A 135 4.65 18.21 2.14
CA GLU A 135 5.67 19.03 1.50
C GLU A 135 7.05 18.82 2.12
N GLY A 136 7.12 18.83 3.46
CA GLY A 136 8.37 18.71 4.19
C GLY A 136 9.11 17.40 3.95
N TYR A 137 8.40 16.31 3.75
CA TYR A 137 9.00 14.99 3.58
C TYR A 137 9.96 14.91 2.37
N PHE A 138 9.58 15.47 1.24
CA PHE A 138 10.41 15.43 0.03
C PHE A 138 11.57 16.43 0.04
N HIS A 139 11.59 17.38 0.99
CA HIS A 139 12.60 18.41 1.13
C HIS A 139 13.44 18.31 2.42
N CYS A 140 13.30 17.23 3.17
CA CYS A 140 13.96 17.06 4.47
C CYS A 140 15.34 16.40 4.42
N ASP A 141 15.94 16.23 3.24
CA ASP A 141 17.22 15.52 3.04
C ASP A 141 17.27 14.11 3.67
N GLY A 142 16.10 13.48 3.81
CA GLY A 142 15.95 12.15 4.41
C GLY A 142 15.96 12.15 5.94
N GLU A 143 15.82 13.29 6.59
CA GLU A 143 15.76 13.40 8.06
C GLU A 143 14.35 13.12 8.61
N MET A 144 13.32 13.18 7.78
CA MET A 144 11.94 12.90 8.18
C MET A 144 11.57 11.43 7.96
N ILE A 145 10.82 10.86 8.88
CA ILE A 145 10.23 9.53 8.72
C ILE A 145 9.06 9.63 7.72
N ASN A 146 8.94 8.62 6.84
CA ASN A 146 7.81 8.52 5.91
C ASN A 146 6.47 8.59 6.67
N PRO A 147 5.65 9.62 6.44
CA PRO A 147 4.42 9.82 7.20
C PRO A 147 3.35 8.75 6.91
N TRP A 148 3.31 8.22 5.67
CA TRP A 148 2.31 7.22 5.27
C TRP A 148 2.63 5.82 5.79
N GLY A 149 3.91 5.46 5.87
CA GLY A 149 4.36 4.09 6.11
C GLY A 149 3.88 3.48 7.43
N GLY A 150 3.61 4.31 8.44
CA GLY A 150 3.11 3.85 9.74
C GLY A 150 1.69 3.30 9.66
N VAL A 151 0.75 4.06 9.13
CA VAL A 151 -0.64 3.66 9.03
C VAL A 151 -0.85 2.58 7.96
N GLU A 152 -0.09 2.62 6.87
CA GLU A 152 -0.08 1.54 5.88
C GLU A 152 0.34 0.20 6.49
N ALA A 153 1.40 0.21 7.29
CA ALA A 153 1.85 -0.98 8.00
C ALA A 153 0.78 -1.49 8.97
N MET A 154 0.08 -0.60 9.67
CA MET A 154 -1.02 -0.97 10.55
C MET A 154 -2.13 -1.69 9.78
N LEU A 155 -2.54 -1.18 8.62
CA LEU A 155 -3.57 -1.78 7.78
C LEU A 155 -3.15 -3.17 7.28
N THR A 156 -2.00 -3.26 6.64
CA THR A 156 -1.53 -4.53 6.06
C THR A 156 -1.23 -5.58 7.12
N HIS A 157 -0.70 -5.18 8.28
CA HIS A 157 -0.50 -6.08 9.41
C HIS A 157 -1.82 -6.59 9.97
N ALA A 158 -2.83 -5.72 10.13
CA ALA A 158 -4.14 -6.12 10.61
C ALA A 158 -4.75 -7.21 9.71
N VAL A 159 -4.73 -7.02 8.40
CA VAL A 159 -5.24 -7.99 7.44
C VAL A 159 -4.42 -9.28 7.46
N SER A 160 -3.09 -9.17 7.35
CA SER A 160 -2.20 -10.34 7.33
C SER A 160 -2.29 -11.19 8.60
N MET A 161 -2.45 -10.56 9.75
CA MET A 161 -2.55 -11.27 11.03
C MET A 161 -3.91 -11.92 11.24
N LEU A 162 -5.00 -11.27 10.80
CA LEU A 162 -6.36 -11.79 10.98
C LEU A 162 -6.69 -12.95 10.02
N TYR A 163 -6.17 -12.90 8.80
CA TYR A 163 -6.52 -13.85 7.74
C TYR A 163 -5.38 -14.78 7.35
N GLU A 164 -4.19 -14.59 7.91
CA GLU A 164 -2.97 -15.36 7.60
C GLU A 164 -2.58 -15.36 6.11
N ILE A 165 -2.87 -14.27 5.41
CA ILE A 165 -2.60 -14.06 3.99
C ILE A 165 -1.65 -12.88 3.76
N PRO A 166 -0.94 -12.84 2.62
CA PRO A 166 -0.23 -11.62 2.20
C PRO A 166 -1.20 -10.46 1.96
N ALA A 167 -0.84 -9.30 2.45
CA ALA A 167 -1.56 -8.05 2.22
C ALA A 167 -0.60 -6.96 1.74
N ALA A 168 -1.05 -6.15 0.80
CA ALA A 168 -0.33 -4.98 0.31
C ALA A 168 -1.29 -3.79 0.25
N HIS A 169 -0.74 -2.60 0.43
CA HIS A 169 -1.47 -1.35 0.27
C HIS A 169 -0.81 -0.50 -0.81
N SER A 170 -1.62 0.15 -1.60
CA SER A 170 -1.22 1.16 -2.58
C SER A 170 -1.94 2.46 -2.23
N PRO A 171 -1.25 3.51 -1.82
CA PRO A 171 -1.90 4.78 -1.54
C PRO A 171 -2.47 5.37 -2.83
N MET A 172 -3.69 5.88 -2.74
CA MET A 172 -4.32 6.70 -3.76
C MET A 172 -3.95 8.17 -3.49
N LEU A 173 -3.87 8.97 -4.55
CA LEU A 173 -3.68 10.42 -4.39
C LEU A 173 -4.85 11.02 -3.62
N GLU A 174 -4.55 11.84 -2.63
CA GLU A 174 -5.55 12.44 -1.75
C GLU A 174 -6.41 13.47 -2.47
N SER A 175 -5.79 14.30 -3.31
CA SER A 175 -6.47 15.42 -3.97
C SER A 175 -5.79 15.84 -5.27
N GLN A 176 -6.51 16.62 -6.07
CA GLN A 176 -5.94 17.23 -7.27
C GLN A 176 -4.80 18.22 -6.94
N LYS A 177 -4.80 18.81 -5.75
CA LYS A 177 -3.70 19.65 -5.26
C LYS A 177 -2.43 18.82 -5.12
N VAL A 178 -2.53 17.67 -4.45
CA VAL A 178 -1.41 16.73 -4.27
C VAL A 178 -0.93 16.17 -5.62
N ALA A 179 -1.86 15.82 -6.51
CA ALA A 179 -1.54 15.32 -7.85
C ALA A 179 -0.75 16.33 -8.72
N ASN A 180 -0.94 17.63 -8.50
CA ASN A 180 -0.25 18.70 -9.23
C ASN A 180 0.90 19.32 -8.44
N PHE A 181 1.33 18.69 -7.36
CA PHE A 181 2.40 19.20 -6.53
C PHE A 181 3.73 19.15 -7.28
N ASP A 182 4.41 20.30 -7.40
CA ASP A 182 5.75 20.37 -8.00
C ASP A 182 6.80 20.16 -6.90
N LEU A 183 7.28 18.94 -6.79
CA LEU A 183 8.31 18.56 -5.82
C LEU A 183 9.70 19.11 -6.19
N GLY A 184 9.87 19.67 -7.41
CA GLY A 184 11.18 20.15 -7.86
C GLY A 184 12.23 19.03 -7.87
N VAL A 185 13.42 19.34 -7.39
CA VAL A 185 14.52 18.37 -7.24
C VAL A 185 14.46 17.76 -5.83
N VAL A 186 14.22 16.48 -5.77
CA VAL A 186 14.14 15.73 -4.50
C VAL A 186 15.44 14.95 -4.24
N ASP A 187 15.65 14.54 -3.00
CA ASP A 187 16.73 13.61 -2.64
C ASP A 187 16.67 12.34 -3.50
N PRO A 188 17.79 11.88 -4.10
CA PRO A 188 17.80 10.67 -4.92
C PRO A 188 17.24 9.42 -4.22
N ARG A 189 17.33 9.35 -2.90
CA ARG A 189 16.76 8.26 -2.09
C ARG A 189 15.22 8.27 -2.09
N LEU A 190 14.61 9.42 -2.33
CA LEU A 190 13.15 9.62 -2.36
C LEU A 190 12.61 9.72 -3.80
N ALA A 191 13.49 9.74 -4.80
CA ALA A 191 13.09 10.01 -6.17
C ALA A 191 12.05 9.02 -6.71
N ALA A 192 12.20 7.73 -6.43
CA ALA A 192 11.24 6.72 -6.88
C ALA A 192 9.89 6.84 -6.18
N GLU A 193 9.88 7.22 -4.91
CA GLU A 193 8.65 7.48 -4.16
C GLU A 193 7.95 8.74 -4.66
N ALA A 194 8.71 9.81 -4.92
CA ALA A 194 8.17 11.02 -5.52
C ALA A 194 7.52 10.77 -6.88
N VAL A 195 8.16 9.95 -7.72
CA VAL A 195 7.60 9.56 -9.03
C VAL A 195 6.35 8.69 -8.85
N SER A 196 6.33 7.76 -7.91
CA SER A 196 5.16 6.91 -7.69
C SER A 196 3.91 7.69 -7.27
N LEU A 197 4.07 8.76 -6.51
CA LEU A 197 2.96 9.65 -6.14
C LEU A 197 2.37 10.44 -7.32
N THR A 198 3.12 10.58 -8.41
CA THR A 198 2.67 11.32 -9.59
C THR A 198 2.08 10.43 -10.69
N PHE A 199 2.26 9.12 -10.60
CA PHE A 199 1.86 8.16 -11.66
C PHE A 199 0.89 7.05 -11.21
N ILE A 200 0.42 7.10 -9.96
CA ILE A 200 -0.57 6.13 -9.45
C ILE A 200 -1.95 6.74 -9.42
#